data_6f4994e6c6ba5058887d5f01c34c8ed4
#
_entry.id   6f4994e6c6ba5058887d5f01c34c8ed4
#
_cell.length_a   1.000
_cell.length_b   1.000
_cell.length_c   1.000
_cell.angle_alpha   90.00
_cell.angle_beta   90.00
_cell.angle_gamma   90.00
#
_symmetry.space_group_name_H-M   'P 1'
#
loop_
_entity.id
_entity.type
_entity.pdbx_description
1 polymer ?
#
loop_
_entity_poly.entity_id
_entity_poly.type
_entity_poly.pdbx_seq_one_letter_code
_entity_poly.pdbx_strand_id
1 'polypeptide(L)'
;MNLKIIWKLIQKEALLVLNDKSILLVLFVAPFLYLFLIGTTYIKKDEEKVSVGVVDMDHTKSSRTFLNKLNATQKVDLNHAYYSLPEANTGISAFDVQGYVYIPYGFEKKLKRKETAPIGLVLNNTRFLPSNDINKAVTLVSLDYAMKSREKFFESKTTLPQLARSNADPISVQVNSVYNPTNNYGDFLLPFVLFLILHQTLLIGLSESVASDREKGLMKVGFKDSNNSFINYISGKIGIYLLLFLAYSFFVLLVVFPFFDLPIHGNFMALMGGSLIFLLATILYGWFFASFFNTETGAMEVIAFTSYPVFLITGVTWSINEMPLIVQFISNLIPLRPFFIFVKKLAIMGVDAPLYLNEIIHLLILLLVGYVAAYFRFRHLQKREPKPANNSPTIGPIRLL
;
A
#
# COMPACT_ATOMS: atom_id res chain seq x y z
N MET A 1 2.03 38.54 1.24
CA MET A 1 0.92 37.58 1.24
C MET A 1 -0.34 38.30 1.70
N ASN A 2 -1.42 38.30 0.91
CA ASN A 2 -2.67 38.99 1.27
C ASN A 2 -3.78 37.93 1.48
N LEU A 3 -4.11 37.65 2.72
CA LEU A 3 -5.05 36.60 3.10
C LEU A 3 -6.45 36.77 2.50
N LYS A 4 -6.93 38.03 2.38
CA LYS A 4 -8.25 38.31 1.77
C LYS A 4 -8.28 37.95 0.28
N ILE A 5 -7.18 38.22 -0.43
CA ILE A 5 -7.07 37.85 -1.85
C ILE A 5 -6.99 36.34 -2.01
N ILE A 6 -6.14 35.67 -1.20
CA ILE A 6 -6.00 34.21 -1.22
C ILE A 6 -7.35 33.54 -0.94
N TRP A 7 -8.09 33.97 0.07
CA TRP A 7 -9.39 33.41 0.40
C TRP A 7 -10.40 33.56 -0.76
N LYS A 8 -10.43 34.74 -1.40
CA LYS A 8 -11.27 34.96 -2.58
C LYS A 8 -10.91 34.06 -3.76
N LEU A 9 -9.60 33.83 -3.95
CA LEU A 9 -9.14 32.90 -5.00
C LEU A 9 -9.48 31.45 -4.68
N ILE A 10 -9.37 31.02 -3.41
CA ILE A 10 -9.81 29.69 -2.96
C ILE A 10 -11.30 29.49 -3.22
N GLN A 11 -12.14 30.48 -2.87
CA GLN A 11 -13.58 30.41 -3.15
C GLN A 11 -13.89 30.32 -4.65
N LYS A 12 -13.16 31.09 -5.48
CA LYS A 12 -13.28 31.02 -6.94
C LYS A 12 -12.92 29.64 -7.47
N GLU A 13 -11.80 29.08 -7.00
CA GLU A 13 -11.37 27.73 -7.38
C GLU A 13 -12.35 26.65 -6.91
N ALA A 14 -12.87 26.77 -5.70
CA ALA A 14 -13.89 25.86 -5.18
C ALA A 14 -15.15 25.84 -6.05
N LEU A 15 -15.59 27.01 -6.51
CA LEU A 15 -16.74 27.10 -7.43
C LEU A 15 -16.44 26.48 -8.79
N LEU A 16 -15.22 26.62 -9.31
CA LEU A 16 -14.81 25.95 -10.56
C LEU A 16 -14.85 24.43 -10.40
N VAL A 17 -14.28 23.91 -9.31
CA VAL A 17 -14.31 22.48 -8.97
C VAL A 17 -15.72 21.94 -8.83
N LEU A 18 -16.61 22.66 -8.13
CA LEU A 18 -18.00 22.22 -7.91
C LEU A 18 -18.86 22.27 -9.19
N ASN A 19 -18.52 23.13 -10.14
CA ASN A 19 -19.26 23.24 -11.42
C ASN A 19 -18.73 22.29 -12.51
N ASP A 20 -17.52 21.74 -12.32
CA ASP A 20 -16.94 20.77 -13.25
C ASP A 20 -17.24 19.35 -12.78
N LYS A 21 -18.09 18.64 -13.52
CA LYS A 21 -18.55 17.29 -13.15
C LYS A 21 -17.42 16.26 -13.14
N SER A 22 -16.41 16.40 -14.01
CA SER A 22 -15.27 15.50 -14.10
C SER A 22 -14.38 15.65 -12.86
N ILE A 23 -13.98 16.90 -12.57
CA ILE A 23 -13.15 17.21 -11.39
C ILE A 23 -13.89 16.82 -10.10
N LEU A 24 -15.20 17.11 -10.02
CA LEU A 24 -16.01 16.75 -8.85
C LEU A 24 -16.05 15.23 -8.63
N LEU A 25 -16.25 14.45 -9.71
CA LEU A 25 -16.24 12.99 -9.63
C LEU A 25 -14.90 12.47 -9.12
N VAL A 26 -13.79 12.97 -9.67
CA VAL A 26 -12.44 12.53 -9.29
C VAL A 26 -12.09 12.93 -7.85
N LEU A 27 -12.46 14.14 -7.41
CA LEU A 27 -12.08 14.63 -6.07
C LEU A 27 -13.01 14.15 -4.96
N PHE A 28 -14.31 13.90 -5.23
CA PHE A 28 -15.27 13.56 -4.19
C PHE A 28 -15.77 12.11 -4.30
N VAL A 29 -16.02 11.58 -5.48
CA VAL A 29 -16.59 10.24 -5.61
C VAL A 29 -15.47 9.18 -5.62
N ALA A 30 -14.43 9.39 -6.42
CA ALA A 30 -13.37 8.41 -6.60
C ALA A 30 -12.62 8.04 -5.30
N PRO A 31 -12.24 8.98 -4.39
CA PRO A 31 -11.59 8.60 -3.14
C PRO A 31 -12.44 7.63 -2.32
N PHE A 32 -13.71 7.94 -2.09
CA PHE A 32 -14.61 7.08 -1.31
C PHE A 32 -14.86 5.73 -1.99
N LEU A 33 -15.09 5.74 -3.32
CA LEU A 33 -15.30 4.51 -4.08
C LEU A 33 -14.09 3.58 -3.98
N TYR A 34 -12.89 4.11 -4.20
CA TYR A 34 -11.65 3.31 -4.13
C TYR A 34 -11.31 2.89 -2.71
N LEU A 35 -11.47 3.75 -1.70
CA LEU A 35 -11.28 3.40 -0.29
C LEU A 35 -12.22 2.25 0.11
N PHE A 36 -13.49 2.33 -0.28
CA PHE A 36 -14.46 1.27 -0.02
C PHE A 36 -14.11 -0.02 -0.76
N LEU A 37 -13.87 0.05 -2.08
CA LEU A 37 -13.61 -1.12 -2.91
C LEU A 37 -12.34 -1.86 -2.46
N ILE A 38 -11.23 -1.14 -2.31
CA ILE A 38 -9.96 -1.73 -1.92
C ILE A 38 -9.99 -2.14 -0.44
N GLY A 39 -10.55 -1.30 0.42
CA GLY A 39 -10.69 -1.64 1.83
C GLY A 39 -11.48 -2.93 2.03
N THR A 40 -12.62 -3.11 1.36
CA THR A 40 -13.41 -4.34 1.46
C THR A 40 -12.71 -5.56 0.88
N THR A 41 -11.88 -5.40 -0.15
CA THR A 41 -11.05 -6.48 -0.70
C THR A 41 -10.09 -7.04 0.35
N TYR A 42 -9.52 -6.18 1.20
CA TYR A 42 -8.57 -6.55 2.25
C TYR A 42 -9.20 -6.70 3.64
N ILE A 43 -10.54 -6.75 3.77
CA ILE A 43 -11.21 -6.82 5.07
C ILE A 43 -10.84 -8.09 5.85
N LYS A 44 -10.61 -9.19 5.16
CA LYS A 44 -10.16 -10.44 5.77
C LYS A 44 -8.66 -10.47 6.08
N LYS A 45 -7.92 -9.43 5.64
CA LYS A 45 -6.46 -9.22 5.83
C LYS A 45 -5.58 -10.35 5.31
N ASP A 46 -6.08 -11.59 5.27
CA ASP A 46 -5.34 -12.80 4.95
C ASP A 46 -6.24 -13.84 4.29
N GLU A 47 -5.66 -14.73 3.49
CA GLU A 47 -6.37 -15.85 2.91
C GLU A 47 -6.31 -17.02 3.88
N GLU A 48 -7.45 -17.33 4.51
CA GLU A 48 -7.60 -18.45 5.43
C GLU A 48 -8.12 -19.69 4.70
N LYS A 49 -7.75 -20.88 5.21
CA LYS A 49 -8.23 -22.18 4.73
C LYS A 49 -8.07 -22.36 3.21
N VAL A 50 -6.84 -22.20 2.76
CA VAL A 50 -6.52 -22.46 1.36
C VAL A 50 -6.67 -23.96 1.07
N SER A 51 -7.39 -24.30 0.01
CA SER A 51 -7.63 -25.69 -0.41
C SER A 51 -6.32 -26.37 -0.80
N VAL A 52 -6.01 -27.49 -0.13
CA VAL A 52 -4.80 -28.31 -0.35
C VAL A 52 -5.19 -29.78 -0.48
N GLY A 53 -4.69 -30.41 -1.53
CA GLY A 53 -4.89 -31.84 -1.77
C GLY A 53 -4.03 -32.72 -0.87
N VAL A 54 -4.47 -33.95 -0.71
CA VAL A 54 -3.74 -34.99 0.05
C VAL A 54 -3.57 -36.23 -0.84
N VAL A 55 -2.33 -36.73 -0.90
CA VAL A 55 -2.00 -38.03 -1.46
C VAL A 55 -1.33 -38.87 -0.36
N ASP A 56 -2.11 -39.61 0.41
CA ASP A 56 -1.61 -40.46 1.50
C ASP A 56 -1.48 -41.92 1.00
N MET A 57 -0.24 -42.35 0.71
CA MET A 57 0.06 -43.72 0.32
C MET A 57 0.38 -44.63 1.51
N ASP A 58 0.53 -44.07 2.71
CA ASP A 58 0.88 -44.84 3.91
C ASP A 58 -0.36 -45.39 4.65
N HIS A 59 -1.46 -44.63 4.61
CA HIS A 59 -2.76 -44.95 5.23
C HIS A 59 -2.68 -45.37 6.70
N THR A 60 -1.68 -44.90 7.45
CA THR A 60 -1.41 -45.28 8.83
C THR A 60 -2.01 -44.33 9.85
N LYS A 61 -1.91 -44.69 11.15
CA LYS A 61 -2.28 -43.79 12.24
C LYS A 61 -1.40 -42.54 12.27
N SER A 62 -0.11 -42.68 11.95
CA SER A 62 0.87 -41.59 11.94
C SER A 62 0.61 -40.58 10.82
N SER A 63 0.30 -41.07 9.60
CA SER A 63 -0.06 -40.18 8.47
C SER A 63 -1.33 -39.39 8.76
N ARG A 64 -2.39 -40.04 9.25
CA ARG A 64 -3.64 -39.38 9.62
C ARG A 64 -3.44 -38.35 10.74
N THR A 65 -2.62 -38.66 11.75
CA THR A 65 -2.35 -37.72 12.85
C THR A 65 -1.62 -36.47 12.33
N PHE A 66 -0.68 -36.62 11.42
CA PHE A 66 0.01 -35.51 10.76
C PHE A 66 -0.97 -34.67 9.95
N LEU A 67 -1.76 -35.28 9.10
CA LEU A 67 -2.75 -34.60 8.26
C LEU A 67 -3.81 -33.86 9.10
N ASN A 68 -4.31 -34.47 10.18
CA ASN A 68 -5.26 -33.81 11.08
C ASN A 68 -4.65 -32.58 11.76
N LYS A 69 -3.37 -32.63 12.16
CA LYS A 69 -2.67 -31.46 12.69
C LYS A 69 -2.51 -30.35 11.66
N LEU A 70 -2.20 -30.72 10.43
CA LEU A 70 -2.06 -29.77 9.33
C LEU A 70 -3.43 -29.11 9.02
N ASN A 71 -4.49 -29.90 8.95
CA ASN A 71 -5.86 -29.41 8.73
C ASN A 71 -6.39 -28.53 9.88
N ALA A 72 -5.87 -28.72 11.10
CA ALA A 72 -6.20 -27.89 12.25
C ALA A 72 -5.55 -26.49 12.21
N THR A 73 -4.65 -26.22 11.24
CA THR A 73 -4.06 -24.90 11.06
C THR A 73 -5.06 -23.95 10.40
N GLN A 74 -4.94 -22.63 10.65
CA GLN A 74 -5.83 -21.64 10.05
C GLN A 74 -5.59 -21.45 8.54
N LYS A 75 -4.44 -21.88 8.03
CA LYS A 75 -4.00 -21.60 6.65
C LYS A 75 -4.35 -22.68 5.65
N VAL A 76 -4.56 -23.91 6.09
CA VAL A 76 -4.71 -25.08 5.22
C VAL A 76 -6.07 -25.74 5.45
N ASP A 77 -6.75 -26.07 4.35
CA ASP A 77 -7.94 -26.91 4.33
C ASP A 77 -7.68 -28.14 3.45
N LEU A 78 -7.59 -29.32 4.11
CA LEU A 78 -7.35 -30.61 3.46
C LEU A 78 -8.68 -31.22 2.98
N ASN A 79 -9.31 -30.62 2.00
CA ASN A 79 -10.66 -31.00 1.56
C ASN A 79 -10.68 -31.93 0.31
N HIS A 80 -9.52 -32.18 -0.32
CA HIS A 80 -9.41 -33.03 -1.50
C HIS A 80 -8.44 -34.19 -1.25
N ALA A 81 -8.93 -35.43 -1.30
CA ALA A 81 -8.11 -36.63 -1.26
C ALA A 81 -7.94 -37.18 -2.68
N TYR A 82 -6.69 -37.39 -3.09
CA TYR A 82 -6.34 -37.99 -4.39
C TYR A 82 -5.69 -39.33 -4.21
N TYR A 83 -5.96 -40.25 -5.13
CA TYR A 83 -5.42 -41.60 -5.09
C TYR A 83 -4.05 -41.72 -5.76
N SER A 84 -3.65 -40.73 -6.54
CA SER A 84 -2.37 -40.75 -7.26
C SER A 84 -1.78 -39.35 -7.46
N LEU A 85 -0.46 -39.29 -7.67
CA LEU A 85 0.22 -38.02 -7.99
C LEU A 85 -0.24 -37.41 -9.32
N PRO A 86 -0.47 -38.17 -10.42
CA PRO A 86 -1.04 -37.60 -11.63
C PRO A 86 -2.40 -36.94 -11.43
N GLU A 87 -3.28 -37.57 -10.63
CA GLU A 87 -4.60 -37.01 -10.31
C GLU A 87 -4.48 -35.70 -9.52
N ALA A 88 -3.61 -35.67 -8.51
CA ALA A 88 -3.36 -34.46 -7.73
C ALA A 88 -2.75 -33.33 -8.59
N ASN A 89 -1.88 -33.64 -9.55
CA ASN A 89 -1.35 -32.67 -10.52
C ASN A 89 -2.46 -32.11 -11.43
N THR A 90 -3.42 -32.95 -11.83
CA THR A 90 -4.61 -32.48 -12.56
C THR A 90 -5.43 -31.52 -11.72
N GLY A 91 -5.64 -31.80 -10.42
CA GLY A 91 -6.33 -30.91 -9.50
C GLY A 91 -5.64 -29.54 -9.35
N ILE A 92 -4.30 -29.50 -9.33
CA ILE A 92 -3.55 -28.22 -9.37
C ILE A 92 -3.80 -27.49 -10.69
N SER A 93 -3.75 -28.20 -11.82
CA SER A 93 -3.93 -27.60 -13.14
C SER A 93 -5.36 -27.10 -13.38
N ALA A 94 -6.35 -27.74 -12.76
CA ALA A 94 -7.75 -27.31 -12.76
C ALA A 94 -8.04 -26.17 -11.75
N PHE A 95 -7.07 -25.79 -10.92
CA PHE A 95 -7.23 -24.83 -9.81
C PHE A 95 -8.19 -25.29 -8.71
N ASP A 96 -8.47 -26.60 -8.58
CA ASP A 96 -9.27 -27.15 -7.50
C ASP A 96 -8.55 -27.04 -6.15
N VAL A 97 -7.21 -27.19 -6.20
CA VAL A 97 -6.32 -27.05 -5.05
C VAL A 97 -5.11 -26.17 -5.36
N GLN A 98 -4.60 -25.47 -4.35
CA GLN A 98 -3.39 -24.65 -4.47
C GLN A 98 -2.09 -25.47 -4.50
N GLY A 99 -2.17 -26.71 -4.02
CA GLY A 99 -1.09 -27.66 -3.97
C GLY A 99 -1.55 -28.95 -3.31
N TYR A 100 -0.63 -29.88 -3.12
CA TYR A 100 -0.94 -31.12 -2.36
C TYR A 100 0.22 -31.55 -1.47
N VAL A 101 -0.12 -32.23 -0.38
CA VAL A 101 0.80 -32.93 0.49
C VAL A 101 0.83 -34.39 0.11
N TYR A 102 2.03 -34.95 -0.10
CA TYR A 102 2.24 -36.34 -0.44
C TYR A 102 2.94 -37.06 0.70
N ILE A 103 2.32 -38.12 1.23
CA ILE A 103 2.91 -39.00 2.25
C ILE A 103 3.24 -40.35 1.58
N PRO A 104 4.54 -40.69 1.42
CA PRO A 104 4.93 -41.92 0.75
C PRO A 104 4.70 -43.15 1.61
N TYR A 105 4.60 -44.30 0.98
CA TYR A 105 4.52 -45.59 1.66
C TYR A 105 5.70 -45.80 2.63
N GLY A 106 5.41 -46.39 3.80
CA GLY A 106 6.41 -46.65 4.83
C GLY A 106 6.74 -45.47 5.73
N PHE A 107 5.95 -44.36 5.68
CA PHE A 107 6.14 -43.18 6.53
C PHE A 107 6.13 -43.54 8.03
N GLU A 108 5.11 -44.27 8.54
CA GLU A 108 5.06 -44.69 9.95
C GLU A 108 6.18 -45.66 10.30
N LYS A 109 6.53 -46.57 9.40
CA LYS A 109 7.64 -47.53 9.60
C LYS A 109 8.99 -46.81 9.81
N LYS A 110 9.27 -45.81 8.99
CA LYS A 110 10.46 -44.97 9.11
C LYS A 110 10.46 -44.18 10.42
N LEU A 111 9.33 -43.56 10.78
CA LEU A 111 9.20 -42.85 12.06
C LEU A 111 9.48 -43.77 13.26
N LYS A 112 8.91 -44.98 13.28
CA LYS A 112 9.15 -45.98 14.36
C LYS A 112 10.60 -46.46 14.42
N ARG A 113 11.26 -46.51 13.27
CA ARG A 113 12.72 -46.85 13.18
C ARG A 113 13.66 -45.66 13.45
N LYS A 114 13.10 -44.45 13.62
CA LYS A 114 13.85 -43.19 13.78
C LYS A 114 14.71 -42.83 12.54
N GLU A 115 14.27 -43.30 11.39
CA GLU A 115 14.81 -42.96 10.10
C GLU A 115 14.13 -41.65 9.60
N THR A 116 14.76 -40.98 8.65
CA THR A 116 14.16 -39.83 7.98
C THR A 116 12.90 -40.24 7.20
N ALA A 117 11.74 -39.71 7.57
CA ALA A 117 10.46 -39.98 6.91
C ALA A 117 10.09 -38.73 6.08
N PRO A 118 10.42 -38.69 4.77
CA PRO A 118 10.16 -37.52 3.92
C PRO A 118 8.66 -37.36 3.67
N ILE A 119 8.21 -36.11 3.57
CA ILE A 119 6.90 -35.69 3.09
C ILE A 119 7.13 -34.84 1.85
N GLY A 120 6.36 -35.09 0.78
CA GLY A 120 6.38 -34.25 -0.40
C GLY A 120 5.37 -33.11 -0.26
N LEU A 121 5.75 -31.90 -0.67
CA LEU A 121 4.86 -30.76 -0.80
C LEU A 121 5.01 -30.20 -2.22
N VAL A 122 3.91 -30.17 -2.97
CA VAL A 122 3.87 -29.61 -4.31
C VAL A 122 2.92 -28.41 -4.31
N LEU A 123 3.36 -27.25 -4.77
CA LEU A 123 2.62 -25.98 -4.69
C LEU A 123 2.54 -25.30 -6.06
N ASN A 124 1.40 -24.69 -6.31
CA ASN A 124 1.20 -23.81 -7.46
C ASN A 124 1.70 -22.39 -7.13
N ASN A 125 2.97 -22.11 -7.41
CA ASN A 125 3.58 -20.81 -7.11
C ASN A 125 3.14 -19.65 -8.04
N THR A 126 2.18 -19.88 -8.95
CA THR A 126 1.56 -18.76 -9.69
C THR A 126 0.73 -17.86 -8.75
N ARG A 127 0.27 -18.40 -7.62
CA ARG A 127 -0.31 -17.65 -6.50
C ARG A 127 0.69 -17.69 -5.33
N PHE A 128 1.60 -16.72 -5.33
CA PHE A 128 2.76 -16.70 -4.43
C PHE A 128 2.39 -16.67 -2.93
N LEU A 129 1.43 -15.81 -2.55
CA LEU A 129 1.08 -15.61 -1.13
C LEU A 129 0.51 -16.88 -0.49
N PRO A 130 -0.58 -17.49 -0.98
CA PRO A 130 -1.13 -18.71 -0.39
C PRO A 130 -0.13 -19.87 -0.45
N SER A 131 0.68 -20.00 -1.50
CA SER A 131 1.72 -21.04 -1.56
C SER A 131 2.78 -20.89 -0.46
N ASN A 132 3.20 -19.66 -0.18
CA ASN A 132 4.15 -19.38 0.89
C ASN A 132 3.55 -19.68 2.28
N ASP A 133 2.28 -19.37 2.49
CA ASP A 133 1.57 -19.64 3.74
C ASP A 133 1.37 -21.14 3.97
N ILE A 134 1.01 -21.90 2.93
CA ILE A 134 0.94 -23.37 2.98
C ILE A 134 2.31 -23.95 3.32
N ASN A 135 3.37 -23.50 2.65
CA ASN A 135 4.74 -23.96 2.90
C ASN A 135 5.16 -23.74 4.36
N LYS A 136 4.89 -22.55 4.92
CA LYS A 136 5.13 -22.25 6.33
C LYS A 136 4.33 -23.19 7.26
N ALA A 137 3.04 -23.37 6.98
CA ALA A 137 2.18 -24.24 7.79
C ALA A 137 2.67 -25.69 7.80
N VAL A 138 2.96 -26.26 6.61
CA VAL A 138 3.48 -27.63 6.50
C VAL A 138 4.84 -27.77 7.20
N THR A 139 5.73 -26.80 7.03
CA THR A 139 7.05 -26.82 7.70
C THR A 139 6.92 -26.79 9.23
N LEU A 140 6.10 -25.89 9.77
CA LEU A 140 5.90 -25.75 11.21
C LEU A 140 5.27 -27.00 11.81
N VAL A 141 4.24 -27.56 11.16
CA VAL A 141 3.60 -28.82 11.60
C VAL A 141 4.57 -29.98 11.51
N SER A 142 5.42 -30.05 10.48
CA SER A 142 6.44 -31.09 10.35
C SER A 142 7.48 -31.02 11.45
N LEU A 143 7.94 -29.81 11.80
CA LEU A 143 8.88 -29.59 12.89
C LEU A 143 8.28 -29.95 14.26
N ASP A 144 7.03 -29.50 14.54
CA ASP A 144 6.32 -29.86 15.79
C ASP A 144 6.12 -31.39 15.90
N TYR A 145 5.75 -32.02 14.77
CA TYR A 145 5.56 -33.47 14.76
C TYR A 145 6.86 -34.23 14.99
N ALA A 146 7.96 -33.79 14.36
CA ALA A 146 9.28 -34.39 14.56
C ALA A 146 9.78 -34.20 16.00
N MET A 147 9.59 -33.00 16.56
CA MET A 147 9.96 -32.67 17.94
C MET A 147 9.22 -33.52 18.94
N LYS A 148 7.89 -33.63 18.84
CA LYS A 148 7.07 -34.48 19.72
C LYS A 148 7.40 -35.96 19.59
N SER A 149 7.79 -36.43 18.41
CA SER A 149 8.26 -37.81 18.20
C SER A 149 9.60 -38.07 18.91
N ARG A 150 10.53 -37.12 18.88
CA ARG A 150 11.81 -37.20 19.62
C ARG A 150 11.61 -37.10 21.14
N GLU A 151 10.75 -36.17 21.60
CA GLU A 151 10.44 -36.01 23.02
C GLU A 151 9.93 -37.33 23.63
N LYS A 152 8.93 -37.97 23.01
CA LYS A 152 8.44 -39.29 23.44
C LYS A 152 9.53 -40.37 23.53
N PHE A 153 10.49 -40.31 22.62
CA PHE A 153 11.62 -41.23 22.66
C PHE A 153 12.56 -40.97 23.86
N PHE A 154 12.89 -39.71 24.13
CA PHE A 154 13.73 -39.37 25.27
C PHE A 154 13.00 -39.56 26.59
N GLU A 155 11.67 -39.33 26.67
CA GLU A 155 10.83 -39.67 27.82
C GLU A 155 10.90 -41.16 28.16
N SER A 156 10.96 -42.04 27.16
CA SER A 156 11.11 -43.48 27.39
C SER A 156 12.48 -43.87 27.96
N LYS A 157 13.47 -42.95 27.94
CA LYS A 157 14.84 -43.19 28.41
C LYS A 157 15.22 -42.40 29.65
N THR A 158 14.47 -41.43 30.08
CA THR A 158 14.73 -40.59 31.25
C THR A 158 13.44 -40.35 32.03
N THR A 159 13.58 -40.28 33.35
CA THR A 159 12.47 -39.98 34.28
C THR A 159 12.24 -38.49 34.43
N LEU A 160 13.09 -37.65 33.81
CA LEU A 160 13.00 -36.18 33.88
C LEU A 160 12.48 -35.60 32.57
N PRO A 161 11.19 -35.12 32.52
CA PRO A 161 10.58 -34.58 31.32
C PRO A 161 11.33 -33.38 30.72
N GLN A 162 11.91 -32.54 31.58
CA GLN A 162 12.69 -31.37 31.12
C GLN A 162 13.95 -31.78 30.33
N LEU A 163 14.63 -32.86 30.78
CA LEU A 163 15.79 -33.38 30.09
C LEU A 163 15.41 -34.03 28.75
N ALA A 164 14.26 -34.70 28.69
CA ALA A 164 13.73 -35.25 27.45
C ALA A 164 13.45 -34.16 26.40
N ARG A 165 12.84 -33.03 26.79
CA ARG A 165 12.63 -31.88 25.94
C ARG A 165 13.95 -31.26 25.47
N SER A 166 14.88 -31.00 26.38
CA SER A 166 16.18 -30.41 26.04
C SER A 166 16.97 -31.28 25.06
N ASN A 167 16.89 -32.61 25.18
CA ASN A 167 17.51 -33.53 24.24
C ASN A 167 16.75 -33.66 22.89
N ALA A 168 15.45 -33.44 22.90
CA ALA A 168 14.65 -33.46 21.68
C ALA A 168 14.83 -32.20 20.82
N ASP A 169 15.00 -31.06 21.47
CA ASP A 169 15.18 -29.75 20.84
C ASP A 169 16.33 -28.98 21.51
N PRO A 170 17.58 -29.33 21.18
CA PRO A 170 18.77 -28.72 21.80
C PRO A 170 18.95 -27.23 21.38
N ILE A 171 18.30 -26.79 20.32
CA ILE A 171 18.31 -25.41 19.84
C ILE A 171 16.88 -24.95 19.65
N SER A 172 16.30 -24.28 20.65
CA SER A 172 14.97 -23.68 20.52
C SER A 172 15.07 -22.30 19.86
N VAL A 173 14.31 -22.11 18.79
CA VAL A 173 14.19 -20.82 18.10
C VAL A 173 12.91 -20.13 18.56
N GLN A 174 13.05 -18.97 19.22
CA GLN A 174 11.91 -18.09 19.52
C GLN A 174 11.80 -17.02 18.43
N VAL A 175 10.74 -17.08 17.66
CA VAL A 175 10.46 -16.10 16.61
C VAL A 175 9.44 -15.08 17.13
N ASN A 176 9.89 -13.85 17.33
CA ASN A 176 9.03 -12.73 17.70
C ASN A 176 8.83 -11.83 16.48
N SER A 177 7.66 -11.89 15.84
CA SER A 177 7.30 -10.97 14.77
C SER A 177 6.91 -9.62 15.37
N VAL A 178 7.70 -8.58 15.08
CA VAL A 178 7.41 -7.20 15.51
C VAL A 178 6.68 -6.44 14.40
N TYR A 179 5.82 -5.50 14.77
CA TYR A 179 5.08 -4.59 13.89
C TYR A 179 4.01 -5.21 12.98
N ASN A 180 4.03 -6.49 12.76
CA ASN A 180 2.97 -7.27 12.12
C ASN A 180 2.98 -8.69 12.72
N PRO A 181 2.54 -8.84 13.98
CA PRO A 181 2.64 -10.12 14.71
C PRO A 181 1.79 -11.22 14.08
N THR A 182 0.70 -10.88 13.44
CA THR A 182 -0.17 -11.82 12.70
C THR A 182 0.43 -12.20 11.35
N ASN A 183 1.45 -11.45 10.88
CA ASN A 183 2.15 -11.65 9.62
C ASN A 183 1.19 -11.68 8.41
N ASN A 184 0.09 -10.91 8.48
CA ASN A 184 -0.91 -10.83 7.43
C ASN A 184 -0.55 -9.76 6.38
N TYR A 185 -1.03 -9.98 5.16
CA TYR A 185 -0.73 -9.12 4.02
C TYR A 185 -1.52 -7.80 4.05
N GLY A 186 -2.74 -7.82 4.59
CA GLY A 186 -3.58 -6.64 4.69
C GLY A 186 -2.95 -5.55 5.56
N ASP A 187 -2.46 -5.90 6.76
CA ASP A 187 -1.80 -4.94 7.66
C ASP A 187 -0.50 -4.38 7.07
N PHE A 188 0.18 -5.19 6.24
CA PHE A 188 1.38 -4.74 5.53
C PHE A 188 1.06 -3.73 4.41
N LEU A 189 0.05 -3.98 3.57
CA LEU A 189 -0.15 -3.25 2.33
C LEU A 189 -1.17 -2.12 2.46
N LEU A 190 -2.27 -2.35 3.18
CA LEU A 190 -3.44 -1.46 3.18
C LEU A 190 -3.12 -0.01 3.61
N PRO A 191 -2.30 0.26 4.65
CA PRO A 191 -1.94 1.61 5.03
C PRO A 191 -1.39 2.45 3.88
N PHE A 192 -0.55 1.86 3.03
CA PHE A 192 0.09 2.53 1.91
C PHE A 192 -0.87 2.73 0.74
N VAL A 193 -1.72 1.75 0.45
CA VAL A 193 -2.69 1.82 -0.64
C VAL A 193 -3.76 2.89 -0.36
N LEU A 194 -4.19 3.05 0.89
CA LEU A 194 -5.13 4.10 1.28
C LEU A 194 -4.56 5.51 0.99
N PHE A 195 -3.31 5.77 1.34
CA PHE A 195 -2.65 7.03 1.01
C PHE A 195 -2.30 7.17 -0.48
N LEU A 196 -2.03 6.05 -1.18
CA LEU A 196 -1.86 6.06 -2.64
C LEU A 196 -3.14 6.54 -3.33
N ILE A 197 -4.30 6.08 -2.90
CA ILE A 197 -5.61 6.52 -3.44
C ILE A 197 -5.75 8.03 -3.30
N LEU A 198 -5.47 8.58 -2.10
CA LEU A 198 -5.53 10.01 -1.87
C LEU A 198 -4.52 10.76 -2.75
N HIS A 199 -3.29 10.27 -2.84
CA HIS A 199 -2.25 10.85 -3.69
C HIS A 199 -2.69 10.92 -5.17
N GLN A 200 -3.23 9.84 -5.71
CA GLN A 200 -3.60 9.75 -7.11
C GLN A 200 -4.83 10.59 -7.45
N THR A 201 -5.87 10.52 -6.64
CA THR A 201 -7.07 11.31 -6.86
C THR A 201 -6.80 12.81 -6.73
N LEU A 202 -5.91 13.21 -5.81
CA LEU A 202 -5.40 14.57 -5.72
C LEU A 202 -4.68 15.01 -7.01
N LEU A 203 -3.72 14.20 -7.47
CA LEU A 203 -2.94 14.54 -8.67
C LEU A 203 -3.80 14.62 -9.91
N ILE A 204 -4.72 13.68 -10.12
CA ILE A 204 -5.61 13.66 -11.29
C ILE A 204 -6.50 14.91 -11.28
N GLY A 205 -7.24 15.16 -10.21
CA GLY A 205 -8.16 16.30 -10.14
C GLY A 205 -7.46 17.67 -10.19
N LEU A 206 -6.28 17.77 -9.56
CA LEU A 206 -5.46 18.98 -9.66
C LEU A 206 -4.93 19.20 -11.07
N SER A 207 -4.44 18.13 -11.74
CA SER A 207 -3.87 18.23 -13.08
C SER A 207 -4.92 18.61 -14.11
N GLU A 208 -6.14 18.08 -14.00
CA GLU A 208 -7.28 18.42 -14.81
C GLU A 208 -7.61 19.93 -14.68
N SER A 209 -7.73 20.44 -13.44
CA SER A 209 -7.98 21.86 -13.19
C SER A 209 -6.87 22.79 -13.70
N VAL A 210 -5.59 22.40 -13.54
CA VAL A 210 -4.46 23.21 -14.02
C VAL A 210 -4.40 23.21 -15.55
N ALA A 211 -4.64 22.09 -16.20
CA ALA A 211 -4.67 21.98 -17.65
C ALA A 211 -5.86 22.72 -18.25
N SER A 212 -7.04 22.69 -17.59
CA SER A 212 -8.23 23.48 -17.93
C SER A 212 -7.95 24.97 -17.95
N ASP A 213 -7.28 25.49 -16.89
CA ASP A 213 -6.88 26.90 -16.85
C ASP A 213 -5.99 27.30 -18.04
N ARG A 214 -5.12 26.40 -18.48
CA ARG A 214 -4.27 26.63 -19.64
C ARG A 214 -5.05 26.58 -20.95
N GLU A 215 -5.86 25.55 -21.13
CA GLU A 215 -6.69 25.36 -22.34
C GLU A 215 -7.62 26.54 -22.55
N LYS A 216 -8.24 27.05 -21.46
CA LYS A 216 -9.16 28.20 -21.47
C LYS A 216 -8.46 29.57 -21.40
N GLY A 217 -7.11 29.62 -21.29
CA GLY A 217 -6.34 30.86 -21.17
C GLY A 217 -6.57 31.63 -19.86
N LEU A 218 -7.09 30.96 -18.82
CA LEU A 218 -7.48 31.58 -17.54
C LEU A 218 -6.29 31.86 -16.60
N MET A 219 -5.13 31.27 -16.86
CA MET A 219 -3.94 31.40 -16.00
C MET A 219 -3.50 32.87 -15.82
N LYS A 220 -3.51 33.68 -16.88
CA LYS A 220 -3.18 35.12 -16.80
C LYS A 220 -4.21 35.93 -16.04
N VAL A 221 -5.49 35.60 -16.19
CA VAL A 221 -6.58 36.25 -15.45
C VAL A 221 -6.43 35.95 -13.96
N GLY A 222 -6.22 34.70 -13.59
CA GLY A 222 -5.98 34.30 -12.20
C GLY A 222 -4.75 34.98 -11.58
N PHE A 223 -3.67 35.18 -12.36
CA PHE A 223 -2.52 35.92 -11.87
C PHE A 223 -2.81 37.40 -11.65
N LYS A 224 -3.53 38.06 -12.53
CA LYS A 224 -3.97 39.45 -12.35
C LYS A 224 -4.87 39.57 -11.11
N ASP A 225 -5.80 38.66 -10.90
CA ASP A 225 -6.65 38.60 -9.71
C ASP A 225 -5.86 38.37 -8.41
N SER A 226 -4.66 37.80 -8.50
CA SER A 226 -3.73 37.60 -7.38
C SER A 226 -2.84 38.81 -7.07
N ASN A 227 -3.12 39.97 -7.63
CA ASN A 227 -2.26 41.17 -7.59
C ASN A 227 -0.85 40.92 -8.13
N ASN A 228 -0.72 40.14 -9.21
CA ASN A 228 0.54 39.78 -9.83
C ASN A 228 1.57 39.13 -8.88
N SER A 229 1.09 38.48 -7.83
CA SER A 229 1.91 37.76 -6.84
C SER A 229 1.80 36.24 -7.05
N PHE A 230 2.92 35.57 -7.34
CA PHE A 230 2.95 34.12 -7.47
C PHE A 230 2.46 33.40 -6.21
N ILE A 231 2.87 33.88 -5.04
CA ILE A 231 2.45 33.28 -3.75
C ILE A 231 0.94 33.35 -3.58
N ASN A 232 0.32 34.50 -3.87
CA ASN A 232 -1.14 34.62 -3.79
C ASN A 232 -1.84 33.74 -4.80
N TYR A 233 -1.31 33.68 -6.06
CA TYR A 233 -1.85 32.85 -7.13
C TYR A 233 -1.79 31.37 -6.77
N ILE A 234 -0.60 30.85 -6.42
CA ILE A 234 -0.43 29.43 -6.13
C ILE A 234 -1.23 29.04 -4.89
N SER A 235 -1.18 29.83 -3.80
CA SER A 235 -1.94 29.55 -2.58
C SER A 235 -3.46 29.56 -2.80
N GLY A 236 -3.94 30.45 -3.67
CA GLY A 236 -5.35 30.49 -4.06
C GLY A 236 -5.76 29.24 -4.85
N LYS A 237 -4.95 28.85 -5.84
CA LYS A 237 -5.20 27.69 -6.70
C LYS A 237 -5.16 26.36 -5.94
N ILE A 238 -4.17 26.18 -5.07
CA ILE A 238 -3.98 24.90 -4.35
C ILE A 238 -4.78 24.79 -3.06
N GLY A 239 -5.28 25.90 -2.51
CA GLY A 239 -5.84 25.96 -1.16
C GLY A 239 -7.02 25.03 -0.94
N ILE A 240 -7.95 24.94 -1.91
CA ILE A 240 -9.11 24.05 -1.81
C ILE A 240 -8.70 22.57 -1.82
N TYR A 241 -7.73 22.18 -2.65
CA TYR A 241 -7.20 20.82 -2.72
C TYR A 241 -6.52 20.43 -1.42
N LEU A 242 -5.71 21.34 -0.87
CA LEU A 242 -5.04 21.12 0.41
C LEU A 242 -6.05 20.89 1.54
N LEU A 243 -7.06 21.76 1.66
CA LEU A 243 -8.08 21.65 2.71
C LEU A 243 -8.87 20.35 2.57
N LEU A 244 -9.29 20.01 1.36
CA LEU A 244 -10.06 18.79 1.09
C LEU A 244 -9.25 17.53 1.42
N PHE A 245 -7.99 17.45 0.96
CA PHE A 245 -7.18 16.25 1.17
C PHE A 245 -6.58 16.14 2.58
N LEU A 246 -6.43 17.26 3.31
CA LEU A 246 -6.22 17.21 4.75
C LEU A 246 -7.42 16.62 5.48
N ALA A 247 -8.64 17.00 5.10
CA ALA A 247 -9.85 16.40 5.67
C ALA A 247 -9.94 14.91 5.33
N TYR A 248 -9.57 14.50 4.11
CA TYR A 248 -9.49 13.06 3.76
C TYR A 248 -8.39 12.32 4.53
N SER A 249 -7.22 12.92 4.71
CA SER A 249 -6.15 12.30 5.53
C SER A 249 -6.61 12.11 6.97
N PHE A 250 -7.31 13.09 7.52
CA PHE A 250 -7.92 13.01 8.84
C PHE A 250 -9.00 11.91 8.90
N PHE A 251 -9.87 11.84 7.91
CA PHE A 251 -10.89 10.78 7.79
C PHE A 251 -10.25 9.38 7.68
N VAL A 252 -9.23 9.22 6.84
CA VAL A 252 -8.53 7.94 6.70
C VAL A 252 -7.91 7.51 8.03
N LEU A 253 -7.24 8.41 8.73
CA LEU A 253 -6.54 8.07 9.97
C LEU A 253 -7.49 7.85 11.17
N LEU A 254 -8.61 8.59 11.26
CA LEU A 254 -9.54 8.48 12.39
C LEU A 254 -10.69 7.50 12.18
N VAL A 255 -11.07 7.24 10.93
CA VAL A 255 -12.21 6.39 10.61
C VAL A 255 -11.78 5.12 9.91
N VAL A 256 -11.02 5.24 8.81
CA VAL A 256 -10.69 4.09 7.97
C VAL A 256 -9.65 3.18 8.64
N PHE A 257 -8.60 3.74 9.25
CA PHE A 257 -7.60 2.95 9.98
C PHE A 257 -8.21 2.14 11.11
N PRO A 258 -9.00 2.72 12.06
CA PRO A 258 -9.68 1.92 13.08
C PRO A 258 -10.69 0.91 12.52
N PHE A 259 -11.40 1.26 11.44
CA PHE A 259 -12.37 0.34 10.82
C PHE A 259 -11.72 -0.94 10.29
N PHE A 260 -10.49 -0.85 9.80
CA PHE A 260 -9.69 -2.00 9.33
C PHE A 260 -8.70 -2.52 10.37
N ASP A 261 -8.81 -2.13 11.64
CA ASP A 261 -7.86 -2.47 12.71
C ASP A 261 -6.39 -2.24 12.31
N LEU A 262 -6.12 -1.13 11.61
CA LEU A 262 -4.76 -0.75 11.25
C LEU A 262 -4.10 0.00 12.42
N PRO A 263 -2.84 -0.30 12.75
CA PRO A 263 -2.19 0.28 13.90
C PRO A 263 -1.82 1.75 13.68
N ILE A 264 -2.02 2.59 14.72
CA ILE A 264 -1.41 3.90 14.86
C ILE A 264 -0.73 3.92 16.22
N HIS A 265 0.52 3.43 16.26
CA HIS A 265 1.30 3.35 17.51
C HIS A 265 1.98 4.68 17.86
N GLY A 266 2.23 5.54 16.87
CA GLY A 266 2.93 6.79 17.06
C GLY A 266 2.03 8.00 17.30
N ASN A 267 2.66 9.17 17.39
CA ASN A 267 1.96 10.43 17.66
C ASN A 267 1.09 10.86 16.48
N PHE A 268 -0.23 10.98 16.71
CA PHE A 268 -1.22 11.38 15.71
C PHE A 268 -0.96 12.78 15.14
N MET A 269 -0.56 13.75 15.97
CA MET A 269 -0.29 15.12 15.50
C MET A 269 0.94 15.17 14.59
N ALA A 270 1.97 14.37 14.89
CA ALA A 270 3.12 14.24 14.03
C ALA A 270 2.74 13.61 12.68
N LEU A 271 1.83 12.61 12.68
CA LEU A 271 1.33 11.98 11.47
C LEU A 271 0.55 12.96 10.59
N MET A 272 -0.31 13.78 11.21
CA MET A 272 -1.03 14.84 10.50
C MET A 272 -0.09 15.94 9.98
N GLY A 273 0.93 16.32 10.76
CA GLY A 273 1.96 17.28 10.34
C GLY A 273 2.76 16.78 9.12
N GLY A 274 3.18 15.50 9.14
CA GLY A 274 3.83 14.87 7.99
C GLY A 274 2.92 14.77 6.77
N SER A 275 1.65 14.46 6.97
CA SER A 275 0.64 14.44 5.90
C SER A 275 0.44 15.83 5.28
N LEU A 276 0.45 16.89 6.06
CA LEU A 276 0.39 18.27 5.56
C LEU A 276 1.59 18.60 4.66
N ILE A 277 2.82 18.29 5.11
CA ILE A 277 4.04 18.53 4.32
C ILE A 277 4.01 17.70 3.03
N PHE A 278 3.60 16.44 3.12
CA PHE A 278 3.46 15.55 1.98
C PHE A 278 2.45 16.09 0.95
N LEU A 279 1.26 16.51 1.39
CA LEU A 279 0.22 17.06 0.52
C LEU A 279 0.70 18.34 -0.17
N LEU A 280 1.36 19.25 0.55
CA LEU A 280 1.92 20.47 -0.03
C LEU A 280 2.98 20.14 -1.10
N ALA A 281 3.89 19.21 -0.82
CA ALA A 281 4.88 18.78 -1.79
C ALA A 281 4.20 18.16 -3.04
N THR A 282 3.27 17.23 -2.83
CA THR A 282 2.51 16.56 -3.91
C THR A 282 1.75 17.56 -4.78
N ILE A 283 1.07 18.54 -4.19
CA ILE A 283 0.30 19.56 -4.91
C ILE A 283 1.23 20.43 -5.78
N LEU A 284 2.38 20.85 -5.25
CA LEU A 284 3.33 21.66 -6.02
C LEU A 284 3.95 20.89 -7.17
N TYR A 285 4.31 19.61 -6.97
CA TYR A 285 4.75 18.73 -8.04
C TYR A 285 3.63 18.49 -9.06
N GLY A 286 2.41 18.21 -8.61
CA GLY A 286 1.25 18.03 -9.47
C GLY A 286 0.98 19.26 -10.32
N TRP A 287 0.98 20.46 -9.74
CA TRP A 287 0.86 21.72 -10.47
C TRP A 287 1.98 21.89 -11.50
N PHE A 288 3.23 21.63 -11.10
CA PHE A 288 4.38 21.72 -12.01
C PHE A 288 4.22 20.79 -13.20
N PHE A 289 3.95 19.49 -13.00
CA PHE A 289 3.80 18.54 -14.10
C PHE A 289 2.55 18.81 -14.94
N ALA A 290 1.41 19.10 -14.33
CA ALA A 290 0.18 19.44 -15.05
C ALA A 290 0.37 20.65 -15.97
N SER A 291 1.22 21.59 -15.58
CA SER A 291 1.50 22.79 -16.38
C SER A 291 2.19 22.53 -17.72
N PHE A 292 2.65 21.32 -18.02
CA PHE A 292 3.20 20.95 -19.33
C PHE A 292 2.10 20.54 -20.34
N PHE A 293 0.93 20.16 -19.87
CA PHE A 293 -0.16 19.72 -20.73
C PHE A 293 -0.98 20.91 -21.24
N ASN A 294 -1.49 20.80 -22.47
CA ASN A 294 -2.33 21.81 -23.11
C ASN A 294 -3.82 21.43 -23.09
N THR A 295 -4.16 20.19 -22.73
CA THR A 295 -5.52 19.66 -22.69
C THR A 295 -5.80 18.98 -21.36
N GLU A 296 -7.01 19.11 -20.86
CA GLU A 296 -7.48 18.45 -19.63
C GLU A 296 -7.32 16.95 -19.71
N THR A 297 -7.80 16.32 -20.79
CA THR A 297 -7.74 14.87 -21.01
C THR A 297 -6.31 14.34 -21.01
N GLY A 298 -5.40 15.01 -21.75
CA GLY A 298 -4.00 14.57 -21.81
C GLY A 298 -3.29 14.65 -20.45
N ALA A 299 -3.59 15.65 -19.62
CA ALA A 299 -3.04 15.73 -18.27
C ALA A 299 -3.54 14.57 -17.40
N MET A 300 -4.85 14.31 -17.41
CA MET A 300 -5.50 13.26 -16.64
C MET A 300 -4.95 11.87 -17.03
N GLU A 301 -4.89 11.56 -18.33
CA GLU A 301 -4.44 10.26 -18.84
C GLU A 301 -3.00 9.96 -18.42
N VAL A 302 -2.07 10.90 -18.60
CA VAL A 302 -0.66 10.69 -18.26
C VAL A 302 -0.48 10.53 -16.75
N ILE A 303 -1.14 11.35 -15.93
CA ILE A 303 -1.03 11.26 -14.47
C ILE A 303 -1.66 9.94 -13.98
N ALA A 304 -2.82 9.53 -14.51
CA ALA A 304 -3.44 8.25 -14.17
C ALA A 304 -2.55 7.06 -14.54
N PHE A 305 -1.91 7.10 -15.73
CA PHE A 305 -0.98 6.05 -16.17
C PHE A 305 0.24 5.91 -15.26
N THR A 306 0.73 7.00 -14.65
CA THR A 306 1.89 6.95 -13.74
C THR A 306 1.58 6.35 -12.37
N SER A 307 0.32 6.15 -12.01
CA SER A 307 -0.13 5.71 -10.69
C SER A 307 0.56 4.42 -10.22
N TYR A 308 0.43 3.37 -11.01
CA TYR A 308 0.97 2.06 -10.66
C TYR A 308 2.51 2.02 -10.70
N PRO A 309 3.20 2.53 -11.73
CA PRO A 309 4.66 2.65 -11.72
C PRO A 309 5.21 3.42 -10.51
N VAL A 310 4.59 4.54 -10.16
CA VAL A 310 5.00 5.34 -9.00
C VAL A 310 4.90 4.53 -7.70
N PHE A 311 3.83 3.78 -7.50
CA PHE A 311 3.67 2.92 -6.33
C PHE A 311 4.77 1.86 -6.24
N LEU A 312 5.06 1.17 -7.34
CA LEU A 312 6.07 0.10 -7.37
C LEU A 312 7.46 0.60 -6.94
N ILE A 313 7.86 1.80 -7.40
CA ILE A 313 9.18 2.34 -7.11
C ILE A 313 9.30 3.03 -5.74
N THR A 314 8.22 3.11 -4.95
CA THR A 314 8.29 3.69 -3.59
C THR A 314 9.12 2.86 -2.60
N GLY A 315 9.35 1.59 -2.88
CA GLY A 315 10.06 0.69 -1.98
C GLY A 315 9.17 -0.04 -0.97
N VAL A 316 7.84 0.05 -1.10
CA VAL A 316 6.88 -0.67 -0.24
C VAL A 316 6.78 -2.14 -0.63
N THR A 317 6.56 -2.41 -1.92
CA THR A 317 6.36 -3.77 -2.45
C THR A 317 7.67 -4.49 -2.76
N TRP A 318 8.72 -3.76 -3.09
CA TRP A 318 10.03 -4.29 -3.43
C TRP A 318 11.12 -3.43 -2.80
N SER A 319 12.20 -4.05 -2.31
CA SER A 319 13.31 -3.32 -1.68
C SER A 319 13.96 -2.34 -2.67
N ILE A 320 14.11 -1.08 -2.27
CA ILE A 320 14.74 -0.05 -3.11
C ILE A 320 16.21 -0.40 -3.45
N ASN A 321 16.91 -1.08 -2.53
CA ASN A 321 18.32 -1.45 -2.70
C ASN A 321 18.51 -2.48 -3.82
N GLU A 322 17.47 -3.23 -4.14
CA GLU A 322 17.48 -4.22 -5.24
C GLU A 322 17.06 -3.60 -6.59
N MET A 323 16.72 -2.31 -6.62
CA MET A 323 16.35 -1.60 -7.84
C MET A 323 17.60 -1.03 -8.53
N PRO A 324 17.59 -0.85 -9.88
CA PRO A 324 18.64 -0.12 -10.58
C PRO A 324 18.83 1.30 -10.04
N LEU A 325 20.06 1.82 -10.03
CA LEU A 325 20.40 3.13 -9.46
C LEU A 325 19.54 4.28 -10.04
N ILE A 326 19.22 4.22 -11.33
CA ILE A 326 18.38 5.24 -11.97
C ILE A 326 16.95 5.23 -11.39
N VAL A 327 16.41 4.07 -11.09
CA VAL A 327 15.08 3.93 -10.46
C VAL A 327 15.11 4.43 -9.02
N GLN A 328 16.17 4.11 -8.27
CA GLN A 328 16.39 4.66 -6.94
C GLN A 328 16.44 6.19 -6.95
N PHE A 329 17.15 6.78 -7.91
CA PHE A 329 17.23 8.23 -8.07
C PHE A 329 15.85 8.83 -8.36
N ILE A 330 15.10 8.28 -9.33
CA ILE A 330 13.75 8.75 -9.68
C ILE A 330 12.81 8.62 -8.45
N SER A 331 12.86 7.49 -7.76
CA SER A 331 12.08 7.25 -6.55
C SER A 331 12.32 8.31 -5.46
N ASN A 332 13.58 8.74 -5.28
CA ASN A 332 13.94 9.79 -4.32
C ASN A 332 13.36 11.17 -4.66
N LEU A 333 12.98 11.42 -5.91
CA LEU A 333 12.36 12.68 -6.33
C LEU A 333 10.84 12.71 -6.12
N ILE A 334 10.23 11.58 -5.74
CA ILE A 334 8.78 11.45 -5.59
C ILE A 334 8.39 11.62 -4.12
N PRO A 335 7.53 12.59 -3.74
CA PRO A 335 7.12 12.83 -2.36
C PRO A 335 6.46 11.63 -1.67
N LEU A 336 5.83 10.74 -2.44
CA LEU A 336 5.15 9.56 -1.92
C LEU A 336 6.11 8.60 -1.19
N ARG A 337 7.35 8.46 -1.66
CA ARG A 337 8.33 7.56 -1.06
C ARG A 337 8.72 7.94 0.37
N PRO A 338 9.29 9.13 0.65
CA PRO A 338 9.63 9.50 2.02
C PRO A 338 8.39 9.54 2.92
N PHE A 339 7.22 9.88 2.39
CA PHE A 339 5.97 9.84 3.14
C PHE A 339 5.59 8.41 3.54
N PHE A 340 5.71 7.42 2.66
CA PHE A 340 5.43 6.03 3.00
C PHE A 340 6.40 5.48 4.05
N ILE A 341 7.68 5.81 3.96
CA ILE A 341 8.66 5.44 5.00
C ILE A 341 8.31 6.11 6.33
N PHE A 342 7.90 7.37 6.31
CA PHE A 342 7.43 8.11 7.48
C PHE A 342 6.20 7.45 8.12
N VAL A 343 5.16 7.13 7.34
CA VAL A 343 3.96 6.42 7.81
C VAL A 343 4.33 5.06 8.39
N LYS A 344 5.20 4.30 7.73
CA LYS A 344 5.69 3.01 8.23
C LYS A 344 6.36 3.15 9.60
N LYS A 345 7.28 4.09 9.74
CA LYS A 345 8.03 4.33 10.98
C LYS A 345 7.12 4.83 12.09
N LEU A 346 6.28 5.82 11.82
CA LEU A 346 5.47 6.45 12.84
C LEU A 346 4.19 5.67 13.15
N ALA A 347 3.37 5.35 12.15
CA ALA A 347 2.08 4.70 12.39
C ALA A 347 2.23 3.21 12.74
N ILE A 348 3.03 2.45 11.95
CA ILE A 348 3.12 1.00 12.11
C ILE A 348 4.15 0.62 13.18
N MET A 349 5.33 1.25 13.16
CA MET A 349 6.42 0.90 14.07
C MET A 349 6.40 1.68 15.38
N GLY A 350 5.71 2.83 15.45
CA GLY A 350 5.60 3.67 16.65
C GLY A 350 6.93 4.25 17.13
N VAL A 351 7.86 4.53 16.22
CA VAL A 351 9.19 5.03 16.59
C VAL A 351 9.19 6.51 16.99
N ASP A 352 10.17 6.90 17.80
CA ASP A 352 10.36 8.28 18.26
C ASP A 352 10.88 9.22 17.16
N ALA A 353 10.71 10.53 17.40
CA ALA A 353 11.01 11.60 16.44
C ALA A 353 12.40 11.50 15.75
N PRO A 354 13.52 11.22 16.44
CA PRO A 354 14.83 11.15 15.80
C PRO A 354 14.90 10.14 14.64
N LEU A 355 14.11 9.06 14.69
CA LEU A 355 14.18 7.96 13.73
C LEU A 355 13.42 8.24 12.44
N TYR A 356 12.44 9.16 12.43
CA TYR A 356 11.69 9.55 11.22
C TYR A 356 12.00 10.99 10.74
N LEU A 357 12.89 11.70 11.40
CA LEU A 357 13.20 13.09 11.08
C LEU A 357 13.79 13.23 9.67
N ASN A 358 14.58 12.25 9.22
CA ASN A 358 15.16 12.25 7.88
C ASN A 358 14.09 12.25 6.79
N GLU A 359 12.98 11.56 6.97
CA GLU A 359 11.85 11.52 6.04
C GLU A 359 11.14 12.87 5.97
N ILE A 360 10.98 13.53 7.12
CA ILE A 360 10.40 14.87 7.18
C ILE A 360 11.31 15.90 6.50
N ILE A 361 12.62 15.83 6.75
CA ILE A 361 13.61 16.70 6.08
C ILE A 361 13.57 16.45 4.56
N HIS A 362 13.51 15.20 4.14
CA HIS A 362 13.41 14.85 2.72
C HIS A 362 12.13 15.44 2.09
N LEU A 363 10.98 15.30 2.76
CA LEU A 363 9.71 15.90 2.31
C LEU A 363 9.81 17.43 2.22
N LEU A 364 10.46 18.11 3.17
CA LEU A 364 10.67 19.55 3.14
C LEU A 364 11.58 19.98 1.99
N ILE A 365 12.63 19.21 1.69
CA ILE A 365 13.50 19.44 0.52
C ILE A 365 12.68 19.32 -0.77
N LEU A 366 11.87 18.25 -0.90
CA LEU A 366 11.00 18.07 -2.06
C LEU A 366 9.96 19.18 -2.18
N LEU A 367 9.36 19.60 -1.07
CA LEU A 367 8.45 20.75 -1.03
C LEU A 367 9.14 22.01 -1.60
N LEU A 368 10.36 22.31 -1.17
CA LEU A 368 11.13 23.44 -1.68
C LEU A 368 11.45 23.30 -3.17
N VAL A 369 11.89 22.12 -3.60
CA VAL A 369 12.17 21.81 -5.02
C VAL A 369 10.91 22.00 -5.86
N GLY A 370 9.78 21.46 -5.42
CA GLY A 370 8.47 21.61 -6.09
C GLY A 370 8.04 23.08 -6.19
N TYR A 371 8.22 23.86 -5.12
CA TYR A 371 7.93 25.30 -5.14
C TYR A 371 8.79 26.06 -6.13
N VAL A 372 10.10 25.81 -6.14
CA VAL A 372 11.05 26.46 -7.04
C VAL A 372 10.75 26.08 -8.50
N ALA A 373 10.51 24.81 -8.77
CA ALA A 373 10.14 24.32 -10.11
C ALA A 373 8.82 24.96 -10.60
N ALA A 374 7.80 25.00 -9.76
CA ALA A 374 6.52 25.64 -10.06
C ALA A 374 6.72 27.16 -10.34
N TYR A 375 7.52 27.85 -9.54
CA TYR A 375 7.81 29.27 -9.74
C TYR A 375 8.47 29.56 -11.09
N PHE A 376 9.54 28.86 -11.45
CA PHE A 376 10.23 29.07 -12.71
C PHE A 376 9.35 28.69 -13.91
N ARG A 377 8.61 27.59 -13.80
CA ARG A 377 7.65 27.17 -14.83
C ARG A 377 6.56 28.20 -15.04
N PHE A 378 5.99 28.72 -13.98
CA PHE A 378 4.99 29.77 -14.03
C PHE A 378 5.52 31.03 -14.71
N ARG A 379 6.71 31.51 -14.35
CA ARG A 379 7.38 32.66 -14.99
C ARG A 379 7.58 32.44 -16.50
N HIS A 380 7.93 31.21 -16.89
CA HIS A 380 8.10 30.86 -18.31
C HIS A 380 6.78 30.93 -19.08
N LEU A 381 5.69 30.40 -18.51
CA LEU A 381 4.37 30.41 -19.12
C LEU A 381 3.84 31.83 -19.32
N GLN A 382 4.02 32.70 -18.33
CA GLN A 382 3.61 34.09 -18.43
C GLN A 382 4.23 34.83 -19.62
N LYS A 383 5.46 34.50 -20.01
CA LYS A 383 6.15 35.12 -21.15
C LYS A 383 5.62 34.62 -22.51
N ARG A 384 5.13 33.39 -22.58
CA ARG A 384 4.77 32.69 -23.83
C ARG A 384 3.29 32.76 -24.20
N GLU A 385 2.37 32.86 -23.22
CA GLU A 385 0.96 32.93 -23.55
C GLU A 385 0.58 34.23 -24.24
N PRO A 386 -0.22 34.24 -25.33
CA PRO A 386 -0.72 35.46 -25.96
C PRO A 386 -1.56 36.29 -24.97
N LYS A 387 -1.58 37.61 -25.13
CA LYS A 387 -2.49 38.45 -24.36
C LYS A 387 -3.93 37.97 -24.59
N PRO A 388 -4.77 37.88 -23.53
CA PRO A 388 -6.16 37.50 -23.70
C PRO A 388 -6.81 38.43 -24.73
N ALA A 389 -7.58 37.85 -25.69
CA ALA A 389 -8.39 38.64 -26.61
C ALA A 389 -9.30 39.53 -25.77
N ASN A 390 -9.47 40.78 -26.21
CA ASN A 390 -10.26 41.81 -25.50
C ASN A 390 -11.75 41.44 -25.25
N ASN A 391 -12.18 40.27 -25.74
CA ASN A 391 -13.56 39.74 -25.66
C ASN A 391 -13.69 38.51 -24.73
N SER A 392 -12.73 38.29 -23.79
CA SER A 392 -12.98 37.26 -22.75
C SER A 392 -14.21 37.65 -21.94
N PRO A 393 -15.21 36.77 -21.78
CA PRO A 393 -16.35 37.07 -20.95
C PRO A 393 -15.86 37.34 -19.54
N THR A 394 -15.96 38.58 -19.10
CA THR A 394 -15.90 38.93 -17.68
C THR A 394 -17.03 38.12 -17.03
N ILE A 395 -16.66 37.11 -16.28
CA ILE A 395 -17.62 36.43 -15.41
C ILE A 395 -18.18 37.52 -14.51
N GLY A 396 -19.42 37.90 -14.79
CA GLY A 396 -20.12 38.96 -14.07
C GLY A 396 -20.13 38.73 -12.56
N PRO A 397 -20.42 39.73 -11.76
CA PRO A 397 -20.43 39.57 -10.30
C PRO A 397 -21.43 38.47 -9.94
N ILE A 398 -20.90 37.39 -9.38
CA ILE A 398 -21.68 36.25 -8.86
C ILE A 398 -22.54 36.82 -7.75
N ARG A 399 -23.85 36.94 -8.00
CA ARG A 399 -24.84 37.23 -6.95
C ARG A 399 -24.86 35.99 -6.05
N LEU A 400 -24.39 36.17 -4.85
CA LEU A 400 -24.61 35.24 -3.74
C LEU A 400 -26.12 35.21 -3.48
N LEU A 401 -26.78 34.09 -3.73
CA LEU A 401 -28.06 33.70 -3.18
C LEU A 401 -27.89 33.15 -1.79
#